data_fcbf85eb4d243d0b449362466d39dbe2
#
_entry.id   fcbf85eb4d243d0b449362466d39dbe2
#
_cell.length_a   1.000
_cell.length_b   1.000
_cell.length_c   1.000
_cell.angle_alpha   90.00
_cell.angle_beta   90.00
_cell.angle_gamma   90.00
#
_symmetry.space_group_name_H-M   'P 1'
#
loop_
_entity.id
_entity.type
_entity.pdbx_description
1 polymer ?
#
loop_
_entity_poly.entity_id
_entity_poly.type
_entity_poly.pdbx_seq_one_letter_code
_entity_poly.pdbx_strand_id
1 'polypeptide(L)'
;MKLCYHCMSQISNDKASTCPVCGKSLDPEEQKPRFLKPGTVLGGKFIAGYHLGSGGFGNTYIGWDQVLQRKVAIKEFYPEQYCGRGQDGLTVVVTDERLISRYQRGLQQFLVEARNVAALHDVQGVVEISNFFEENGTGYIIMEYLEGMDVKTILKKSGNKKDYEWSRRVILTVLYTLKEVHKRGVLHRDIAPDNIFVTKEGIVKLIDFGAAKNVTVMDSSKDVWLKSGYAPIEQYRNTFEQGPYTDLYAVAALFYRMLTGQKPIPAVD
;
A
#
# COMPACT_ATOMS: atom_id res chain seq x y z
N MET A 1 -11.43 -17.76 -22.75
CA MET A 1 -11.95 -16.56 -22.06
C MET A 1 -10.76 -15.67 -21.72
N LYS A 2 -10.66 -14.48 -22.34
CA LYS A 2 -9.53 -13.55 -22.21
C LYS A 2 -9.75 -12.65 -20.99
N LEU A 3 -8.71 -12.37 -20.20
CA LEU A 3 -8.76 -11.46 -19.06
C LEU A 3 -8.14 -10.11 -19.45
N CYS A 4 -8.80 -9.02 -19.11
CA CYS A 4 -8.23 -7.69 -19.28
C CYS A 4 -7.28 -7.37 -18.11
N TYR A 5 -5.98 -7.28 -18.34
CA TYR A 5 -5.00 -7.01 -17.26
C TYR A 5 -5.03 -5.58 -16.71
N HIS A 6 -5.81 -4.66 -17.31
CA HIS A 6 -6.00 -3.31 -16.78
C HIS A 6 -7.13 -3.20 -15.73
N CYS A 7 -8.18 -4.03 -15.85
CA CYS A 7 -9.34 -3.94 -14.94
C CYS A 7 -9.82 -5.30 -14.43
N MET A 8 -9.16 -6.38 -14.80
CA MET A 8 -9.49 -7.77 -14.45
C MET A 8 -10.92 -8.19 -14.83
N SER A 9 -11.49 -7.56 -15.87
CA SER A 9 -12.77 -8.02 -16.42
C SER A 9 -12.55 -9.19 -17.36
N GLN A 10 -13.43 -10.18 -17.29
CA GLN A 10 -13.45 -11.32 -18.19
C GLN A 10 -14.10 -10.91 -19.52
N ILE A 11 -13.47 -11.26 -20.62
CA ILE A 11 -13.86 -10.87 -21.98
C ILE A 11 -14.35 -12.11 -22.71
N SER A 12 -15.63 -12.10 -23.11
CA SER A 12 -16.25 -13.22 -23.83
C SER A 12 -15.86 -13.28 -25.31
N ASN A 13 -15.54 -12.12 -25.90
CA ASN A 13 -15.12 -12.02 -27.31
C ASN A 13 -13.60 -12.12 -27.41
N ASP A 14 -13.07 -13.27 -27.76
CA ASP A 14 -11.64 -13.53 -27.89
C ASP A 14 -10.97 -12.72 -29.04
N LYS A 15 -11.74 -12.18 -29.99
CA LYS A 15 -11.26 -11.33 -31.08
C LYS A 15 -11.23 -9.84 -30.72
N ALA A 16 -11.68 -9.45 -29.54
CA ALA A 16 -11.64 -8.07 -29.12
C ALA A 16 -10.19 -7.59 -28.95
N SER A 17 -9.84 -6.44 -29.50
CA SER A 17 -8.57 -5.75 -29.31
C SER A 17 -8.64 -4.73 -28.14
N THR A 18 -9.84 -4.33 -27.77
CA THR A 18 -10.09 -3.33 -26.72
C THR A 18 -11.06 -3.88 -25.69
N CYS A 19 -10.79 -3.61 -24.42
CA CYS A 19 -11.67 -4.02 -23.31
C CYS A 19 -12.99 -3.23 -23.33
N PRO A 20 -14.16 -3.88 -23.41
CA PRO A 20 -15.45 -3.19 -23.43
C PRO A 20 -15.80 -2.52 -22.08
N VAL A 21 -15.10 -2.89 -20.99
CA VAL A 21 -15.37 -2.35 -19.64
C VAL A 21 -14.53 -1.12 -19.35
N CYS A 22 -13.22 -1.13 -19.62
CA CYS A 22 -12.32 -0.02 -19.27
C CYS A 22 -11.77 0.75 -20.49
N GLY A 23 -12.04 0.31 -21.73
CA GLY A 23 -11.61 0.97 -22.95
C GLY A 23 -10.12 0.82 -23.29
N LYS A 24 -9.35 0.08 -22.47
CA LYS A 24 -7.91 -0.11 -22.70
C LYS A 24 -7.65 -1.23 -23.72
N SER A 25 -6.49 -1.16 -24.38
CA SER A 25 -6.02 -2.24 -25.27
C SER A 25 -5.95 -3.56 -24.50
N LEU A 26 -6.28 -4.65 -25.18
CA LEU A 26 -6.10 -6.01 -24.67
C LEU A 26 -4.76 -6.62 -25.13
N ASP A 27 -4.06 -5.95 -26.02
CA ASP A 27 -2.70 -6.32 -26.38
C ASP A 27 -1.74 -5.91 -25.27
N PRO A 28 -0.78 -6.77 -24.92
CA PRO A 28 0.16 -6.47 -23.84
C PRO A 28 0.98 -5.23 -24.16
N GLU A 29 0.88 -4.20 -23.31
CA GLU A 29 1.79 -3.05 -23.36
C GLU A 29 3.02 -3.34 -22.50
N GLU A 30 4.19 -2.92 -22.95
CA GLU A 30 5.42 -3.05 -22.18
C GLU A 30 5.34 -2.19 -20.91
N GLN A 31 5.62 -2.80 -19.77
CA GLN A 31 5.84 -2.09 -18.53
C GLN A 31 7.35 -1.86 -18.31
N LYS A 32 7.68 -0.94 -17.40
CA LYS A 32 9.08 -0.76 -16.99
C LYS A 32 9.64 -2.10 -16.49
N PRO A 33 10.92 -2.42 -16.79
CA PRO A 33 11.52 -3.73 -16.46
C PRO A 33 11.41 -4.12 -14.97
N ARG A 34 11.28 -3.15 -14.08
CA ARG A 34 11.11 -3.39 -12.63
C ARG A 34 9.74 -3.95 -12.23
N PHE A 35 8.73 -3.87 -13.10
CA PHE A 35 7.40 -4.35 -12.82
C PHE A 35 7.19 -5.77 -13.34
N LEU A 36 6.30 -6.52 -12.67
CA LEU A 36 5.85 -7.82 -13.14
C LEU A 36 5.16 -7.68 -14.50
N LYS A 37 5.38 -8.63 -15.40
CA LYS A 37 4.65 -8.69 -16.66
C LYS A 37 3.16 -8.99 -16.38
N PRO A 38 2.21 -8.29 -17.05
CA PRO A 38 0.81 -8.63 -16.96
C PRO A 38 0.57 -10.09 -17.36
N GLY A 39 -0.25 -10.79 -16.59
CA GLY A 39 -0.50 -12.23 -16.78
C GLY A 39 0.42 -13.14 -15.95
N THR A 40 1.42 -12.60 -15.23
CA THR A 40 2.24 -13.39 -14.30
C THR A 40 1.34 -14.04 -13.24
N VAL A 41 1.51 -15.36 -13.05
CA VAL A 41 0.78 -16.13 -12.03
C VAL A 41 1.64 -16.24 -10.80
N LEU A 42 1.10 -15.86 -9.65
CA LEU A 42 1.73 -15.88 -8.34
C LEU A 42 0.98 -16.84 -7.40
N GLY A 43 1.73 -17.57 -6.59
CA GLY A 43 1.17 -18.58 -5.67
C GLY A 43 0.23 -19.57 -6.36
N GLY A 44 0.44 -19.84 -7.65
CA GLY A 44 -0.34 -20.76 -8.47
C GLY A 44 -1.79 -20.34 -8.75
N LYS A 45 -2.26 -19.17 -8.28
CA LYS A 45 -3.68 -18.79 -8.37
C LYS A 45 -3.98 -17.29 -8.54
N PHE A 46 -3.02 -16.41 -8.32
CA PHE A 46 -3.22 -14.98 -8.46
C PHE A 46 -2.59 -14.47 -9.75
N ILE A 47 -3.37 -13.92 -10.64
CA ILE A 47 -2.86 -13.32 -11.89
C ILE A 47 -2.55 -11.85 -11.62
N ALA A 48 -1.31 -11.43 -11.81
CA ALA A 48 -0.92 -10.03 -11.75
C ALA A 48 -1.29 -9.33 -13.08
N GLY A 49 -1.86 -8.14 -12.96
CA GLY A 49 -2.10 -7.24 -14.08
C GLY A 49 -1.16 -6.06 -14.09
N TYR A 50 -1.65 -4.92 -14.56
CA TYR A 50 -0.84 -3.71 -14.63
C TYR A 50 -0.58 -3.10 -13.26
N HIS A 51 0.55 -2.43 -13.17
CA HIS A 51 0.98 -1.67 -12.02
C HIS A 51 -0.01 -0.54 -11.70
N LEU A 52 -0.41 -0.43 -10.42
CA LEU A 52 -1.31 0.60 -9.89
C LEU A 52 -0.55 1.76 -9.26
N GLY A 53 0.55 1.45 -8.56
CA GLY A 53 1.33 2.45 -7.84
C GLY A 53 2.55 1.84 -7.14
N SER A 54 3.54 2.68 -6.86
CA SER A 54 4.73 2.30 -6.09
C SER A 54 4.84 3.15 -4.84
N GLY A 55 5.29 2.53 -3.75
CA GLY A 55 5.66 3.17 -2.50
C GLY A 55 7.12 2.88 -2.14
N GLY A 56 7.59 3.37 -0.99
CA GLY A 56 8.99 3.18 -0.56
C GLY A 56 9.42 1.71 -0.39
N PHE A 57 8.48 0.78 -0.25
CA PHE A 57 8.75 -0.63 0.03
C PHE A 57 8.27 -1.58 -1.05
N GLY A 58 7.66 -1.09 -2.14
CA GLY A 58 7.23 -2.00 -3.17
C GLY A 58 6.28 -1.46 -4.20
N ASN A 59 5.83 -2.38 -5.04
CA ASN A 59 4.92 -2.15 -6.14
C ASN A 59 3.55 -2.73 -5.83
N THR A 60 2.49 -2.08 -6.27
CA THR A 60 1.13 -2.59 -6.17
C THR A 60 0.57 -2.79 -7.56
N TYR A 61 -0.06 -3.94 -7.79
CA TYR A 61 -0.68 -4.33 -9.05
C TYR A 61 -2.16 -4.61 -8.86
N ILE A 62 -2.96 -4.36 -9.89
CA ILE A 62 -4.27 -4.99 -9.96
C ILE A 62 -4.07 -6.49 -10.19
N GLY A 63 -4.91 -7.34 -9.59
CA GLY A 63 -4.81 -8.77 -9.77
C GLY A 63 -6.17 -9.46 -9.84
N TRP A 64 -6.13 -10.74 -10.17
CA TRP A 64 -7.29 -11.63 -10.24
C TRP A 64 -7.04 -12.89 -9.44
N ASP A 65 -7.91 -13.17 -8.49
CA ASP A 65 -7.94 -14.46 -7.79
C ASP A 65 -8.74 -15.46 -8.65
N GLN A 66 -8.05 -16.45 -9.19
CA GLN A 66 -8.63 -17.46 -10.08
C GLN A 66 -9.58 -18.42 -9.33
N VAL A 67 -9.37 -18.61 -8.02
CA VAL A 67 -10.20 -19.51 -7.19
C VAL A 67 -11.48 -18.83 -6.77
N LEU A 68 -11.36 -17.62 -6.20
CA LEU A 68 -12.52 -16.84 -5.73
C LEU A 68 -13.18 -16.01 -6.83
N GLN A 69 -12.63 -16.02 -8.05
CA GLN A 69 -13.16 -15.29 -9.21
C GLN A 69 -13.43 -13.81 -8.89
N ARG A 70 -12.48 -13.16 -8.23
CA ARG A 70 -12.60 -11.75 -7.83
C ARG A 70 -11.34 -10.93 -8.09
N LYS A 71 -11.52 -9.63 -8.24
CA LYS A 71 -10.41 -8.67 -8.28
C LYS A 71 -9.72 -8.61 -6.93
N VAL A 72 -8.39 -8.49 -6.96
CA VAL A 72 -7.54 -8.29 -5.79
C VAL A 72 -6.51 -7.20 -6.08
N ALA A 73 -5.93 -6.61 -5.05
CA ALA A 73 -4.69 -5.85 -5.16
C ALA A 73 -3.53 -6.74 -4.68
N ILE A 74 -2.43 -6.73 -5.42
CA ILE A 74 -1.23 -7.50 -5.14
C ILE A 74 -0.12 -6.52 -4.81
N LYS A 75 0.36 -6.54 -3.56
CA LYS A 75 1.50 -5.73 -3.14
C LYS A 75 2.74 -6.60 -3.09
N GLU A 76 3.78 -6.22 -3.84
CA GLU A 76 5.08 -6.87 -3.91
C GLU A 76 6.10 -6.11 -3.06
N PHE A 77 6.87 -6.77 -2.23
CA PHE A 77 8.01 -6.17 -1.55
C PHE A 77 9.14 -5.93 -2.55
N TYR A 78 9.37 -4.68 -2.93
CA TYR A 78 10.37 -4.31 -3.92
C TYR A 78 11.04 -2.97 -3.55
N PRO A 79 11.94 -2.96 -2.57
CA PRO A 79 12.70 -1.78 -2.20
C PRO A 79 13.76 -1.49 -3.27
N GLU A 80 13.41 -0.67 -4.26
CA GLU A 80 14.19 -0.39 -5.49
C GLU A 80 15.64 0.02 -5.22
N GLN A 81 15.94 0.52 -4.03
CA GLN A 81 17.30 0.90 -3.63
C GLN A 81 18.21 -0.30 -3.32
N TYR A 82 17.63 -1.46 -3.03
CA TYR A 82 18.36 -2.65 -2.58
C TYR A 82 18.28 -3.80 -3.56
N CYS A 83 17.31 -3.77 -4.48
CA CYS A 83 17.03 -4.90 -5.35
C CYS A 83 16.72 -4.47 -6.78
N GLY A 84 16.82 -5.42 -7.69
CA GLY A 84 16.42 -5.32 -9.08
C GLY A 84 15.66 -6.56 -9.54
N ARG A 85 15.13 -6.51 -10.75
CA ARG A 85 14.49 -7.66 -11.39
C ARG A 85 15.55 -8.50 -12.08
N GLY A 86 15.51 -9.82 -11.89
CA GLY A 86 16.37 -10.78 -12.58
C GLY A 86 16.11 -10.82 -14.10
N GLN A 87 16.98 -11.54 -14.82
CA GLN A 87 16.88 -11.68 -16.29
C GLN A 87 15.59 -12.38 -16.75
N ASP A 88 15.01 -13.21 -15.88
CA ASP A 88 13.72 -13.87 -16.11
C ASP A 88 12.52 -12.89 -16.08
N GLY A 89 12.76 -11.64 -15.67
CA GLY A 89 11.72 -10.62 -15.52
C GLY A 89 10.75 -10.90 -14.36
N LEU A 90 11.10 -11.85 -13.46
CA LEU A 90 10.24 -12.31 -12.37
C LEU A 90 10.95 -12.25 -11.00
N THR A 91 12.12 -12.89 -10.90
CA THR A 91 12.87 -13.01 -9.64
C THR A 91 13.39 -11.64 -9.17
N VAL A 92 13.25 -11.35 -7.87
CA VAL A 92 13.86 -10.17 -7.23
C VAL A 92 15.25 -10.55 -6.73
N VAL A 93 16.26 -9.80 -7.15
CA VAL A 93 17.68 -10.04 -6.82
C VAL A 93 18.22 -8.82 -6.09
N VAL A 94 18.88 -9.06 -4.95
CA VAL A 94 19.58 -7.98 -4.23
C VAL A 94 20.82 -7.56 -5.01
N THR A 95 20.99 -6.26 -5.24
CA THR A 95 22.04 -5.74 -6.13
C THR A 95 23.44 -5.66 -5.49
N ASP A 96 23.53 -5.71 -4.15
CA ASP A 96 24.78 -5.63 -3.40
C ASP A 96 24.72 -6.62 -2.23
N GLU A 97 25.69 -7.51 -2.12
CA GLU A 97 25.78 -8.54 -1.05
C GLU A 97 25.71 -7.93 0.37
N ARG A 98 26.25 -6.73 0.55
CA ARG A 98 26.20 -5.99 1.82
C ARG A 98 24.77 -5.62 2.25
N LEU A 99 23.83 -5.60 1.32
CA LEU A 99 22.42 -5.26 1.54
C LEU A 99 21.53 -6.49 1.76
N ILE A 100 22.03 -7.71 1.57
CA ILE A 100 21.24 -8.96 1.70
C ILE A 100 20.56 -9.04 3.06
N SER A 101 21.31 -8.86 4.16
CA SER A 101 20.75 -8.93 5.51
C SER A 101 19.69 -7.85 5.76
N ARG A 102 19.85 -6.67 5.15
CA ARG A 102 18.87 -5.57 5.24
C ARG A 102 17.61 -5.88 4.46
N TYR A 103 17.76 -6.40 3.25
CA TYR A 103 16.65 -6.86 2.41
C TYR A 103 15.85 -7.95 3.11
N GLN A 104 16.52 -8.98 3.63
CA GLN A 104 15.86 -10.08 4.34
C GLN A 104 15.08 -9.61 5.58
N ARG A 105 15.69 -8.73 6.40
CA ARG A 105 14.97 -8.13 7.54
C ARG A 105 13.74 -7.35 7.11
N GLY A 106 13.84 -6.55 6.03
CA GLY A 106 12.71 -5.81 5.47
C GLY A 106 11.61 -6.72 4.95
N LEU A 107 11.96 -7.81 4.27
CA LEU A 107 11.03 -8.83 3.77
C LEU A 107 10.28 -9.52 4.93
N GLN A 108 11.00 -9.96 5.96
CA GLN A 108 10.38 -10.56 7.14
C GLN A 108 9.42 -9.59 7.83
N GLN A 109 9.81 -8.31 7.97
CA GLN A 109 8.95 -7.29 8.57
C GLN A 109 7.70 -7.03 7.72
N PHE A 110 7.83 -7.02 6.40
CA PHE A 110 6.70 -6.89 5.47
C PHE A 110 5.67 -8.02 5.64
N LEU A 111 6.13 -9.26 5.83
CA LEU A 111 5.24 -10.41 6.07
C LEU A 111 4.66 -10.43 7.49
N VAL A 112 5.40 -9.97 8.49
CA VAL A 112 4.88 -9.79 9.86
C VAL A 112 3.78 -8.73 9.87
N GLU A 113 3.96 -7.62 9.16
CA GLU A 113 2.93 -6.59 8.97
C GLU A 113 1.66 -7.19 8.34
N ALA A 114 1.82 -7.93 7.23
CA ALA A 114 0.70 -8.60 6.58
C ALA A 114 -0.09 -9.49 7.54
N ARG A 115 0.62 -10.26 8.39
CA ARG A 115 -0.01 -11.13 9.41
C ARG A 115 -0.78 -10.34 10.44
N ASN A 116 -0.20 -9.25 10.95
CA ASN A 116 -0.85 -8.39 11.95
C ASN A 116 -2.11 -7.72 11.38
N VAL A 117 -2.06 -7.24 10.14
CA VAL A 117 -3.22 -6.62 9.49
C VAL A 117 -4.27 -7.67 9.12
N ALA A 118 -3.88 -8.87 8.67
CA ALA A 118 -4.82 -9.97 8.39
C ALA A 118 -5.61 -10.37 9.65
N ALA A 119 -5.03 -10.26 10.85
CA ALA A 119 -5.74 -10.50 12.12
C ALA A 119 -6.81 -9.43 12.43
N LEU A 120 -6.85 -8.32 11.69
CA LEU A 120 -7.84 -7.25 11.83
C LEU A 120 -9.02 -7.40 10.84
N HIS A 121 -9.23 -8.57 10.26
CA HIS A 121 -10.22 -8.84 9.19
C HIS A 121 -11.66 -8.44 9.54
N ASP A 122 -12.01 -8.41 10.82
CA ASP A 122 -13.33 -8.01 11.34
C ASP A 122 -13.42 -6.51 11.69
N VAL A 123 -12.30 -5.75 11.59
CA VAL A 123 -12.30 -4.30 11.84
C VAL A 123 -12.75 -3.57 10.57
N GLN A 124 -13.97 -3.05 10.60
CA GLN A 124 -14.43 -2.17 9.53
C GLN A 124 -13.50 -0.96 9.40
N GLY A 125 -13.17 -0.60 8.17
CA GLY A 125 -12.25 0.51 7.91
C GLY A 125 -10.77 0.12 7.82
N VAL A 126 -10.40 -1.14 8.02
CA VAL A 126 -9.08 -1.69 7.64
C VAL A 126 -9.19 -2.41 6.31
N VAL A 127 -8.15 -2.33 5.47
CA VAL A 127 -8.06 -3.12 4.24
C VAL A 127 -7.98 -4.60 4.57
N GLU A 128 -8.79 -5.43 3.91
CA GLU A 128 -8.77 -6.88 4.12
C GLU A 128 -7.58 -7.52 3.40
N ILE A 129 -6.73 -8.24 4.13
CA ILE A 129 -5.68 -9.09 3.57
C ILE A 129 -6.19 -10.52 3.52
N SER A 130 -6.25 -11.08 2.32
CA SER A 130 -6.74 -12.45 2.08
C SER A 130 -5.62 -13.50 2.01
N ASN A 131 -4.41 -13.10 1.65
CA ASN A 131 -3.24 -14.01 1.60
C ASN A 131 -1.93 -13.23 1.64
N PHE A 132 -0.85 -13.89 2.04
CA PHE A 132 0.54 -13.41 1.90
C PHE A 132 1.49 -14.59 1.85
N PHE A 133 2.55 -14.48 1.06
CA PHE A 133 3.51 -15.57 0.84
C PHE A 133 4.83 -15.04 0.27
N GLU A 134 5.87 -15.88 0.36
CA GLU A 134 7.16 -15.65 -0.28
C GLU A 134 7.24 -16.46 -1.58
N GLU A 135 7.67 -15.82 -2.66
CA GLU A 135 7.94 -16.42 -3.96
C GLU A 135 8.87 -15.50 -4.75
N ASN A 136 9.60 -16.02 -5.71
CA ASN A 136 10.46 -15.23 -6.62
C ASN A 136 11.51 -14.36 -5.89
N GLY A 137 12.00 -14.78 -4.73
CA GLY A 137 12.98 -14.03 -3.94
C GLY A 137 12.42 -12.81 -3.23
N THR A 138 11.08 -12.69 -3.14
CA THR A 138 10.38 -11.58 -2.49
C THR A 138 9.10 -12.04 -1.80
N GLY A 139 8.35 -11.11 -1.20
CA GLY A 139 7.06 -11.35 -0.57
C GLY A 139 5.93 -10.65 -1.30
N TYR A 140 4.77 -11.30 -1.29
CA TYR A 140 3.53 -10.78 -1.84
C TYR A 140 2.44 -10.72 -0.78
N ILE A 141 1.65 -9.63 -0.79
CA ILE A 141 0.43 -9.49 0.01
C ILE A 141 -0.73 -9.37 -0.96
N ILE A 142 -1.75 -10.20 -0.78
CA ILE A 142 -2.98 -10.19 -1.55
C ILE A 142 -4.07 -9.56 -0.68
N MET A 143 -4.67 -8.48 -1.17
CA MET A 143 -5.67 -7.73 -0.43
C MET A 143 -6.89 -7.41 -1.29
N GLU A 144 -7.96 -6.98 -0.67
CA GLU A 144 -9.14 -6.50 -1.39
C GLU A 144 -8.75 -5.38 -2.36
N TYR A 145 -9.31 -5.42 -3.58
CA TYR A 145 -9.16 -4.34 -4.54
C TYR A 145 -10.20 -3.25 -4.25
N LEU A 146 -9.73 -2.07 -3.88
CA LEU A 146 -10.59 -0.94 -3.57
C LEU A 146 -10.81 -0.08 -4.82
N GLU A 147 -12.06 0.17 -5.18
CA GLU A 147 -12.42 1.11 -6.23
C GLU A 147 -12.64 2.50 -5.63
N GLY A 148 -11.81 3.45 -5.97
CA GLY A 148 -11.89 4.80 -5.40
C GLY A 148 -10.58 5.57 -5.54
N MET A 149 -10.25 6.38 -4.55
CA MET A 149 -9.01 7.17 -4.51
C MET A 149 -8.52 7.36 -3.08
N ASP A 150 -7.20 7.46 -2.93
CA ASP A 150 -6.59 7.93 -1.70
C ASP A 150 -6.86 9.43 -1.46
N VAL A 151 -6.82 9.85 -0.19
CA VAL A 151 -7.08 11.25 0.20
C VAL A 151 -6.09 12.22 -0.45
N LYS A 152 -4.84 11.81 -0.70
CA LYS A 152 -3.85 12.65 -1.40
C LYS A 152 -4.30 12.99 -2.82
N THR A 153 -4.79 11.98 -3.55
CA THR A 153 -5.34 12.15 -4.89
C THR A 153 -6.62 13.00 -4.87
N ILE A 154 -7.50 12.78 -3.90
CA ILE A 154 -8.71 13.58 -3.71
C ILE A 154 -8.35 15.05 -3.45
N LEU A 155 -7.41 15.32 -2.54
CA LEU A 155 -6.95 16.68 -2.24
C LEU A 155 -6.37 17.35 -3.49
N LYS A 156 -5.49 16.65 -4.22
CA LYS A 156 -4.90 17.19 -5.47
C LYS A 156 -5.96 17.59 -6.48
N LYS A 157 -7.03 16.81 -6.63
CA LYS A 157 -8.15 17.10 -7.55
C LYS A 157 -9.08 18.22 -7.08
N SER A 158 -9.10 18.53 -5.78
CA SER A 158 -9.99 19.54 -5.19
C SER A 158 -9.28 20.82 -4.75
N GLY A 159 -8.16 21.18 -5.37
CA GLY A 159 -7.43 22.41 -5.03
C GLY A 159 -6.64 22.31 -3.72
N ASN A 160 -6.18 21.11 -3.38
CA ASN A 160 -5.38 20.75 -2.22
C ASN A 160 -6.06 20.82 -0.85
N LYS A 161 -7.35 21.13 -0.77
CA LYS A 161 -8.11 21.15 0.48
C LYS A 161 -9.53 20.61 0.28
N LYS A 162 -10.20 20.33 1.39
CA LYS A 162 -11.60 19.92 1.46
C LYS A 162 -12.34 20.78 2.48
N ASP A 163 -13.68 20.83 2.35
CA ASP A 163 -14.53 21.46 3.35
C ASP A 163 -14.44 20.72 4.70
N TYR A 164 -14.88 21.42 5.74
CA TYR A 164 -14.85 20.92 7.11
C TYR A 164 -15.68 19.65 7.29
N GLU A 165 -16.90 19.60 6.73
CA GLU A 165 -17.80 18.48 6.95
C GLU A 165 -17.28 17.17 6.33
N TRP A 166 -16.74 17.26 5.10
CA TRP A 166 -16.11 16.09 4.48
C TRP A 166 -14.88 15.64 5.26
N SER A 167 -14.02 16.59 5.63
CA SER A 167 -12.78 16.30 6.37
C SER A 167 -13.09 15.68 7.74
N ARG A 168 -14.06 16.25 8.47
CA ARG A 168 -14.53 15.72 9.76
C ARG A 168 -15.04 14.29 9.65
N ARG A 169 -15.86 13.96 8.63
CA ARG A 169 -16.37 12.59 8.41
C ARG A 169 -15.23 11.60 8.20
N VAL A 170 -14.27 11.94 7.34
CA VAL A 170 -13.10 11.07 7.09
C VAL A 170 -12.31 10.86 8.38
N ILE A 171 -11.97 11.93 9.10
CA ILE A 171 -11.18 11.87 10.33
C ILE A 171 -11.89 11.07 11.44
N LEU A 172 -13.20 11.27 11.63
CA LEU A 172 -13.94 10.49 12.62
C LEU A 172 -13.94 9.00 12.28
N THR A 173 -14.11 8.63 11.01
CA THR A 173 -14.03 7.22 10.59
C THR A 173 -12.64 6.66 10.87
N VAL A 174 -11.57 7.39 10.53
CA VAL A 174 -10.18 6.97 10.84
C VAL A 174 -10.00 6.77 12.34
N LEU A 175 -10.46 7.70 13.20
CA LEU A 175 -10.34 7.58 14.65
C LEU A 175 -11.11 6.37 15.22
N TYR A 176 -12.33 6.10 14.73
CA TYR A 176 -13.10 4.92 15.12
C TYR A 176 -12.39 3.62 14.71
N THR A 177 -11.85 3.57 13.50
CA THR A 177 -11.06 2.43 13.03
C THR A 177 -9.82 2.23 13.89
N LEU A 178 -9.03 3.29 14.14
CA LEU A 178 -7.83 3.22 14.98
C LEU A 178 -8.14 2.77 16.42
N LYS A 179 -9.25 3.21 17.00
CA LYS A 179 -9.69 2.73 18.32
C LYS A 179 -9.79 1.20 18.38
N GLU A 180 -10.37 0.58 17.37
CA GLU A 180 -10.50 -0.89 17.32
C GLU A 180 -9.16 -1.58 17.01
N VAL A 181 -8.31 -0.98 16.17
CA VAL A 181 -6.96 -1.44 15.87
C VAL A 181 -6.07 -1.39 17.12
N HIS A 182 -6.09 -0.28 17.86
CA HIS A 182 -5.30 -0.09 19.08
C HIS A 182 -5.73 -1.02 20.22
N LYS A 183 -7.02 -1.33 20.36
CA LYS A 183 -7.50 -2.36 21.32
C LYS A 183 -6.88 -3.73 21.10
N ARG A 184 -6.43 -4.03 19.88
CA ARG A 184 -5.74 -5.28 19.54
C ARG A 184 -4.21 -5.18 19.61
N GLY A 185 -3.70 -4.08 20.16
CA GLY A 185 -2.26 -3.85 20.34
C GLY A 185 -1.51 -3.54 19.03
N VAL A 186 -2.23 -3.21 17.96
CA VAL A 186 -1.62 -2.86 16.68
C VAL A 186 -1.59 -1.33 16.54
N LEU A 187 -0.49 -0.79 16.04
CA LEU A 187 -0.35 0.62 15.64
C LEU A 187 -0.22 0.72 14.13
N HIS A 188 -0.78 1.77 13.53
CA HIS A 188 -0.66 2.02 12.09
C HIS A 188 0.70 2.59 11.70
N ARG A 189 1.20 3.60 12.44
CA ARG A 189 2.53 4.24 12.29
C ARG A 189 2.81 4.95 10.98
N ASP A 190 1.85 4.99 10.06
CA ASP A 190 1.99 5.67 8.75
C ASP A 190 0.71 6.36 8.30
N ILE A 191 -0.04 6.94 9.23
CA ILE A 191 -1.23 7.73 8.89
C ILE A 191 -0.80 8.96 8.09
N ALA A 192 -1.28 9.02 6.84
CA ALA A 192 -1.02 10.13 5.93
C ALA A 192 -2.04 10.11 4.78
N PRO A 193 -2.18 11.17 3.98
CA PRO A 193 -3.20 11.25 2.93
C PRO A 193 -3.19 10.11 1.90
N ASP A 194 -2.05 9.52 1.61
CA ASP A 194 -1.89 8.42 0.66
C ASP A 194 -2.21 7.04 1.25
N ASN A 195 -2.36 6.93 2.58
CA ASN A 195 -2.71 5.70 3.27
C ASN A 195 -4.16 5.68 3.79
N ILE A 196 -4.94 6.71 3.44
CA ILE A 196 -6.38 6.77 3.69
C ILE A 196 -7.09 6.69 2.35
N PHE A 197 -7.80 5.61 2.12
CA PHE A 197 -8.52 5.38 0.86
C PHE A 197 -10.02 5.63 1.05
N VAL A 198 -10.64 6.29 0.07
CA VAL A 198 -12.09 6.52 0.04
C VAL A 198 -12.64 5.82 -1.18
N THR A 199 -13.49 4.81 -0.97
CA THR A 199 -14.11 4.05 -2.05
C THR A 199 -15.14 4.91 -2.82
N LYS A 200 -15.61 4.41 -3.95
CA LYS A 200 -16.66 5.08 -4.74
C LYS A 200 -17.98 5.22 -3.95
N GLU A 201 -18.23 4.29 -3.03
CA GLU A 201 -19.38 4.27 -2.12
C GLU A 201 -19.20 5.21 -0.92
N GLY A 202 -18.02 5.86 -0.79
CA GLY A 202 -17.69 6.76 0.32
C GLY A 202 -17.19 6.05 1.59
N ILE A 203 -16.87 4.75 1.51
CA ILE A 203 -16.28 4.00 2.63
C ILE A 203 -14.82 4.41 2.79
N VAL A 204 -14.42 4.73 4.01
CA VAL A 204 -13.03 5.07 4.34
C VAL A 204 -12.30 3.83 4.82
N LYS A 205 -11.14 3.54 4.23
CA LYS A 205 -10.28 2.41 4.56
C LYS A 205 -8.86 2.87 4.89
N LEU A 206 -8.28 2.32 5.95
CA LEU A 206 -6.86 2.40 6.25
C LEU A 206 -6.13 1.36 5.41
N ILE A 207 -5.11 1.80 4.71
CA ILE A 207 -4.23 0.94 3.90
C ILE A 207 -2.78 1.15 4.34
N ASP A 208 -1.90 0.20 4.03
CA ASP A 208 -0.45 0.32 4.23
C ASP A 208 -0.02 0.68 5.66
N PHE A 209 -0.15 -0.27 6.59
CA PHE A 209 0.39 -0.17 7.94
C PHE A 209 1.94 -0.10 7.90
N GLY A 210 2.52 0.80 8.67
CA GLY A 210 3.94 1.18 8.55
C GLY A 210 4.92 0.36 9.39
N ALA A 211 4.62 -0.90 9.73
CA ALA A 211 5.52 -1.73 10.55
C ALA A 211 6.89 -1.99 9.88
N ALA A 212 6.93 -2.10 8.54
CA ALA A 212 8.16 -2.28 7.78
C ALA A 212 9.15 -1.09 7.92
N LYS A 213 8.68 0.09 8.34
CA LYS A 213 9.52 1.28 8.51
C LYS A 213 10.45 1.22 9.71
N ASN A 214 10.11 0.44 10.74
CA ASN A 214 10.90 0.37 11.97
C ASN A 214 12.24 -0.38 11.82
N VAL A 215 12.40 -1.23 10.79
CA VAL A 215 13.63 -1.99 10.56
C VAL A 215 14.72 -1.12 9.92
N THR A 216 14.34 -0.10 9.18
CA THR A 216 15.29 0.79 8.51
C THR A 216 15.89 1.85 9.45
N VAL A 217 15.27 2.11 10.60
CA VAL A 217 15.73 3.10 11.60
C VAL A 217 16.94 2.61 12.42
N MET A 218 17.23 1.28 12.44
CA MET A 218 18.31 0.72 13.27
C MET A 218 19.74 0.92 12.74
N ASP A 219 19.92 1.39 11.50
CA ASP A 219 21.23 1.67 10.93
C ASP A 219 21.37 3.17 10.62
N SER A 220 22.15 3.83 11.45
CA SER A 220 22.74 5.17 11.32
C SER A 220 22.23 6.12 10.22
N SER A 221 21.48 7.11 10.62
CA SER A 221 21.52 8.52 10.18
C SER A 221 20.98 8.96 8.81
N LYS A 222 20.59 8.14 7.85
CA LYS A 222 20.15 8.68 6.53
C LYS A 222 18.87 8.10 5.90
N ASP A 223 18.30 6.99 6.38
CA ASP A 223 17.20 6.30 5.68
C ASP A 223 15.93 6.10 6.52
N VAL A 224 15.54 7.11 7.26
CA VAL A 224 14.25 7.10 7.96
C VAL A 224 13.16 7.48 6.95
N TRP A 225 12.44 6.49 6.43
CA TRP A 225 11.31 6.66 5.50
C TRP A 225 10.05 7.17 6.21
N LEU A 226 10.22 8.18 7.07
CA LEU A 226 9.10 8.82 7.74
C LEU A 226 8.42 9.81 6.79
N LYS A 227 7.11 9.89 6.87
CA LYS A 227 6.35 10.92 6.14
C LYS A 227 6.49 12.25 6.89
N SER A 228 7.51 13.01 6.48
CA SER A 228 7.78 14.35 7.01
C SER A 228 6.49 15.17 7.12
N GLY A 229 6.26 15.78 8.27
CA GLY A 229 5.07 16.53 8.63
C GLY A 229 3.92 15.70 9.21
N TYR A 230 3.93 14.37 9.07
CA TYR A 230 2.92 13.47 9.66
C TYR A 230 3.50 12.61 10.78
N ALA A 231 4.78 12.26 10.70
CA ALA A 231 5.46 11.48 11.72
C ALA A 231 5.74 12.33 12.96
N PRO A 232 5.34 11.91 14.17
CA PRO A 232 5.68 12.57 15.44
C PRO A 232 7.13 12.32 15.84
N ILE A 233 7.61 13.07 16.82
CA ILE A 233 9.03 13.08 17.24
C ILE A 233 9.53 11.71 17.69
N GLU A 234 8.69 10.89 18.32
CA GLU A 234 9.04 9.55 18.80
C GLU A 234 9.34 8.56 17.66
N GLN A 235 8.90 8.84 16.43
CA GLN A 235 9.25 8.03 15.27
C GLN A 235 10.64 8.34 14.70
N TYR A 236 11.21 9.51 15.03
CA TYR A 236 12.55 9.91 14.59
C TYR A 236 13.67 9.36 15.48
N ARG A 237 13.34 8.83 16.66
CA ARG A 237 14.32 8.34 17.64
C ARG A 237 13.90 6.98 18.20
N ASN A 238 14.80 6.00 18.07
CA ASN A 238 14.58 4.64 18.55
C ASN A 238 14.47 4.51 20.09
N THR A 239 14.80 5.57 20.84
CA THR A 239 14.77 5.60 22.30
C THR A 239 13.40 5.98 22.86
N PHE A 240 12.46 6.41 22.01
CA PHE A 240 11.13 6.80 22.45
C PHE A 240 10.12 5.67 22.20
N GLU A 241 9.29 5.42 23.20
CA GLU A 241 8.17 4.49 23.03
C GLU A 241 7.13 5.07 22.07
N GLN A 242 6.56 4.18 21.25
CA GLN A 242 5.45 4.50 20.37
C GLN A 242 4.17 3.88 20.91
N GLY A 243 3.09 4.60 20.80
CA GLY A 243 1.79 4.17 21.32
C GLY A 243 0.63 4.70 20.46
N PRO A 244 -0.62 4.52 20.90
CA PRO A 244 -1.78 5.08 20.23
C PRO A 244 -1.68 6.58 19.90
N TYR A 245 -0.99 7.34 20.75
CA TYR A 245 -0.73 8.77 20.56
C TYR A 245 0.11 9.07 19.31
N THR A 246 0.96 8.15 18.88
CA THR A 246 1.75 8.25 17.62
C THR A 246 0.83 8.37 16.41
N ASP A 247 -0.20 7.53 16.34
CA ASP A 247 -1.19 7.59 15.26
C ASP A 247 -2.10 8.81 15.41
N LEU A 248 -2.46 9.20 16.64
CA LEU A 248 -3.31 10.38 16.87
C LEU A 248 -2.64 11.68 16.45
N TYR A 249 -1.33 11.84 16.68
CA TYR A 249 -0.58 12.97 16.12
C TYR A 249 -0.69 13.02 14.58
N ALA A 250 -0.47 11.88 13.92
CA ALA A 250 -0.54 11.80 12.48
C ALA A 250 -1.96 12.08 11.93
N VAL A 251 -3.01 11.68 12.67
CA VAL A 251 -4.42 12.02 12.34
C VAL A 251 -4.65 13.53 12.47
N ALA A 252 -4.12 14.18 13.51
CA ALA A 252 -4.23 15.64 13.66
C ALA A 252 -3.50 16.38 12.51
N ALA A 253 -2.30 15.92 12.16
CA ALA A 253 -1.53 16.44 11.02
C ALA A 253 -2.28 16.25 9.68
N LEU A 254 -2.93 15.09 9.49
CA LEU A 254 -3.80 14.83 8.34
C LEU A 254 -4.99 15.80 8.29
N PHE A 255 -5.67 16.01 9.42
CA PHE A 255 -6.81 16.92 9.49
C PHE A 255 -6.40 18.37 9.16
N TYR A 256 -5.29 18.84 9.75
CA TYR A 256 -4.70 20.14 9.40
C TYR A 256 -4.46 20.23 7.87
N ARG A 257 -3.84 19.21 7.26
CA ARG A 257 -3.58 19.18 5.82
C ARG A 257 -4.86 19.28 4.99
N MET A 258 -5.91 18.57 5.39
CA MET A 258 -7.18 18.54 4.67
C MET A 258 -7.89 19.89 4.69
N LEU A 259 -7.85 20.62 5.81
CA LEU A 259 -8.52 21.89 5.98
C LEU A 259 -7.74 23.07 5.38
N THR A 260 -6.43 23.12 5.62
CA THR A 260 -5.60 24.27 5.22
C THR A 260 -5.06 24.15 3.80
N GLY A 261 -4.94 22.93 3.28
CA GLY A 261 -4.23 22.65 2.04
C GLY A 261 -2.69 22.74 2.17
N GLN A 262 -2.16 23.00 3.37
CA GLN A 262 -0.73 23.13 3.65
C GLN A 262 -0.19 21.83 4.25
N LYS A 263 1.01 21.45 3.85
CA LYS A 263 1.72 20.33 4.49
C LYS A 263 2.13 20.75 5.91
N PRO A 264 1.88 19.93 6.94
CA PRO A 264 2.36 20.22 8.29
C PRO A 264 3.88 20.35 8.36
N ILE A 265 4.36 21.19 9.27
CA ILE A 265 5.79 21.32 9.56
C ILE A 265 6.30 20.03 10.20
N PRO A 266 7.49 19.52 9.84
CA PRO A 266 8.08 18.35 10.48
C PRO A 266 8.24 18.53 11.99
N ALA A 267 8.03 17.46 12.77
CA ALA A 267 8.13 17.50 14.23
C ALA A 267 9.57 17.74 14.75
N VAL A 268 10.56 17.71 13.87
CA VAL A 268 11.99 17.91 14.18
C VAL A 268 12.50 19.29 13.80
N ASP A 269 11.67 20.13 13.19
CA ASP A 269 11.92 21.54 12.86
C ASP A 269 11.24 22.43 13.93
#